data_2dabbdc9a8d9d2e8a38408afdf2ff1bc
#
_entry.id   2dabbdc9a8d9d2e8a38408afdf2ff1bc
#
_cell.length_a   1.000
_cell.length_b   1.000
_cell.length_c   1.000
_cell.angle_alpha   90.00
_cell.angle_beta   90.00
_cell.angle_gamma   90.00
#
_symmetry.space_group_name_H-M   'P 1'
#
loop_
_entity.id
_entity.type
_entity.pdbx_description
1 polymer ?
#
loop_
_entity_poly.entity_id
_entity_poly.type
_entity_poly.pdbx_seq_one_letter_code
_entity_poly.pdbx_strand_id
1 'polypeptide(L)'
;FGSGGKPVAWPQREGNLPPDEAVIGIWGYGDVAKAFIELVRPLRPQEILVHDDFLSAEVAATEGLHKVDLDELFATADVIHCQTGLTAENKGRVGAVQLAAIKEGGVLVNCGRAPLIDEDALIAALQEQRFTAIMDVFEEEPLPEDHPLYTLRNVMLTPHCAGNGRDGRYLGLMLDEFDRFFRGEALATQVSLARALAMTDSSLLRKG
;
A
#
# COMPACT_ATOMS: atom_id res chain seq x y z
N PHE A 1 6.08 -4.48 29.03
CA PHE A 1 6.80 -5.15 30.14
C PHE A 1 5.84 -5.17 31.33
N GLY A 2 5.06 -6.25 31.48
CA GLY A 2 4.23 -6.46 32.67
C GLY A 2 5.09 -6.90 33.84
N SER A 3 4.89 -6.27 34.98
CA SER A 3 5.50 -6.65 36.25
C SER A 3 4.94 -8.00 36.72
N GLY A 4 5.66 -9.09 36.45
CA GLY A 4 5.22 -10.41 36.88
C GLY A 4 5.67 -11.59 36.03
N GLY A 5 6.69 -11.44 35.33
CA GLY A 5 7.74 -12.37 35.08
C GLY A 5 7.55 -13.65 34.32
N LYS A 6 6.68 -13.91 33.39
CA LYS A 6 6.98 -14.92 32.36
C LYS A 6 7.35 -14.20 31.08
N PRO A 7 8.49 -14.55 30.43
CA PRO A 7 8.77 -14.03 29.11
C PRO A 7 7.57 -14.36 28.21
N VAL A 8 6.96 -13.33 27.62
CA VAL A 8 5.97 -13.53 26.57
C VAL A 8 6.72 -14.22 25.45
N ALA A 9 6.47 -15.51 25.27
CA ALA A 9 6.97 -16.21 24.10
C ALA A 9 6.46 -15.45 22.87
N TRP A 10 7.37 -15.04 22.00
CA TRP A 10 6.99 -14.54 20.68
C TRP A 10 6.10 -15.61 20.06
N PRO A 11 4.90 -15.26 19.58
CA PRO A 11 4.09 -16.24 18.88
C PRO A 11 4.97 -16.77 17.74
N GLN A 12 5.36 -18.02 17.83
CA GLN A 12 5.95 -18.72 16.72
C GLN A 12 4.81 -18.88 15.73
N ARG A 13 4.67 -17.95 14.77
CA ARG A 13 3.85 -18.17 13.60
C ARG A 13 4.57 -19.25 12.80
N GLU A 14 4.02 -20.44 12.79
CA GLU A 14 4.35 -21.41 11.75
C GLU A 14 4.06 -20.70 10.44
N GLY A 15 5.08 -20.51 9.60
CA GLY A 15 4.95 -19.86 8.30
C GLY A 15 5.47 -18.43 8.18
N ASN A 16 6.30 -17.93 9.10
CA ASN A 16 7.05 -16.69 8.83
C ASN A 16 8.04 -16.95 7.69
N LEU A 17 7.70 -16.43 6.52
CA LEU A 17 8.58 -16.48 5.36
C LEU A 17 9.76 -15.51 5.59
N PRO A 18 11.04 -15.96 5.48
CA PRO A 18 12.17 -15.05 5.52
C PRO A 18 12.06 -14.00 4.40
N PRO A 19 12.53 -12.76 4.63
CA PRO A 19 12.43 -11.71 3.62
C PRO A 19 13.05 -12.06 2.27
N ASP A 20 14.12 -12.86 2.27
CA ASP A 20 14.84 -13.30 1.06
C ASP A 20 14.16 -14.47 0.32
N GLU A 21 13.13 -15.05 0.89
CA GLU A 21 12.25 -16.03 0.24
C GLU A 21 10.89 -15.39 -0.17
N ALA A 22 10.62 -14.16 0.24
CA ALA A 22 9.33 -13.52 0.01
C ALA A 22 9.23 -12.90 -1.38
N VAL A 23 8.08 -13.06 -2.01
CA VAL A 23 7.65 -12.32 -3.20
C VAL A 23 6.86 -11.11 -2.74
N ILE A 24 7.33 -9.91 -3.12
CA ILE A 24 6.68 -8.64 -2.77
C ILE A 24 5.89 -8.15 -3.97
N GLY A 25 4.59 -7.96 -3.81
CA GLY A 25 3.69 -7.37 -4.80
C GLY A 25 3.40 -5.91 -4.49
N ILE A 26 3.53 -5.03 -5.47
CA ILE A 26 3.27 -3.60 -5.33
C ILE A 26 2.23 -3.18 -6.37
N TRP A 27 1.09 -2.69 -5.90
CA TRP A 27 0.09 -2.08 -6.77
C TRP A 27 0.26 -0.56 -6.79
N GLY A 28 0.74 -0.05 -7.91
CA GLY A 28 1.09 1.34 -8.16
C GLY A 28 2.60 1.59 -8.13
N TYR A 29 3.12 2.33 -9.12
CA TYR A 29 4.55 2.65 -9.26
C TYR A 29 4.81 4.15 -9.19
N GLY A 30 4.35 4.78 -8.12
CA GLY A 30 4.61 6.18 -7.79
C GLY A 30 5.89 6.39 -6.98
N ASP A 31 6.12 7.62 -6.49
CA ASP A 31 7.32 7.96 -5.70
C ASP A 31 7.38 7.20 -4.38
N VAL A 32 6.22 6.94 -3.75
CA VAL A 32 6.15 6.16 -2.51
C VAL A 32 6.56 4.71 -2.79
N ALA A 33 6.10 4.12 -3.88
CA ALA A 33 6.50 2.78 -4.30
C ALA A 33 7.99 2.68 -4.57
N LYS A 34 8.56 3.66 -5.28
CA LYS A 34 10.01 3.71 -5.56
C LYS A 34 10.83 3.77 -4.28
N ALA A 35 10.45 4.66 -3.35
CA ALA A 35 11.12 4.75 -2.05
C ALA A 35 10.97 3.45 -1.24
N PHE A 36 9.80 2.81 -1.26
CA PHE A 36 9.57 1.53 -0.61
C PHE A 36 10.45 0.42 -1.22
N ILE A 37 10.56 0.36 -2.56
CA ILE A 37 11.42 -0.60 -3.26
C ILE A 37 12.86 -0.44 -2.83
N GLU A 38 13.38 0.79 -2.73
CA GLU A 38 14.74 1.05 -2.25
C GLU A 38 14.96 0.54 -0.82
N LEU A 39 13.96 0.66 0.05
CA LEU A 39 14.03 0.19 1.44
C LEU A 39 13.97 -1.33 1.57
N VAL A 40 13.28 -2.03 0.69
CA VAL A 40 13.16 -3.50 0.75
C VAL A 40 14.24 -4.24 -0.01
N ARG A 41 14.89 -3.63 -1.00
CA ARG A 41 16.00 -4.25 -1.77
C ARG A 41 17.12 -4.83 -0.89
N PRO A 42 17.58 -4.14 0.18
CA PRO A 42 18.60 -4.71 1.07
C PRO A 42 18.19 -6.00 1.77
N LEU A 43 16.88 -6.26 1.90
CA LEU A 43 16.36 -7.51 2.44
C LEU A 43 16.44 -8.67 1.43
N ARG A 44 16.76 -8.37 0.17
CA ARG A 44 16.92 -9.30 -0.96
C ARG A 44 15.70 -10.20 -1.16
N PRO A 45 14.49 -9.62 -1.32
CA PRO A 45 13.30 -10.44 -1.60
C PRO A 45 13.55 -11.32 -2.83
N GLN A 46 12.89 -12.49 -2.87
CA GLN A 46 13.00 -13.41 -3.99
C GLN A 46 12.62 -12.70 -5.31
N GLU A 47 11.57 -11.90 -5.26
CA GLU A 47 11.06 -11.17 -6.41
C GLU A 47 10.27 -9.93 -5.97
N ILE A 48 10.26 -8.88 -6.82
CA ILE A 48 9.40 -7.72 -6.67
C ILE A 48 8.49 -7.63 -7.90
N LEU A 49 7.21 -7.94 -7.70
CA LEU A 49 6.16 -7.81 -8.71
C LEU A 49 5.54 -6.42 -8.64
N VAL A 50 5.24 -5.83 -9.78
CA VAL A 50 4.59 -4.52 -9.85
C VAL A 50 3.42 -4.56 -10.83
N HIS A 51 2.25 -4.11 -10.38
CA HIS A 51 1.13 -3.76 -11.25
C HIS A 51 0.96 -2.25 -11.28
N ASP A 52 1.07 -1.67 -12.48
CA ASP A 52 0.83 -0.24 -12.72
C ASP A 52 0.51 -0.05 -14.20
N ASP A 53 -0.57 0.69 -14.51
CA ASP A 53 -1.04 0.87 -15.88
C ASP A 53 -0.11 1.78 -16.70
N PHE A 54 0.69 2.64 -16.04
CA PHE A 54 1.58 3.61 -16.67
C PHE A 54 3.05 3.13 -16.73
N LEU A 55 3.41 2.08 -16.02
CA LEU A 55 4.75 1.49 -16.04
C LEU A 55 4.91 0.59 -17.27
N SER A 56 5.88 0.84 -18.14
CA SER A 56 6.20 -0.10 -19.21
C SER A 56 6.97 -1.32 -18.68
N ALA A 57 6.83 -2.46 -19.34
CA ALA A 57 7.57 -3.67 -18.99
C ALA A 57 9.12 -3.48 -19.12
N GLU A 58 9.55 -2.66 -20.08
CA GLU A 58 10.98 -2.36 -20.29
C GLU A 58 11.54 -1.56 -19.11
N VAL A 59 10.80 -0.53 -18.64
CA VAL A 59 11.21 0.26 -17.47
C VAL A 59 11.21 -0.61 -16.23
N ALA A 60 10.20 -1.44 -16.01
CA ALA A 60 10.17 -2.37 -14.90
C ALA A 60 11.39 -3.30 -14.90
N ALA A 61 11.71 -3.92 -16.02
CA ALA A 61 12.86 -4.81 -16.16
C ALA A 61 14.20 -4.09 -15.90
N THR A 62 14.35 -2.85 -16.37
CA THR A 62 15.56 -2.03 -16.11
C THR A 62 15.76 -1.75 -14.62
N GLU A 63 14.66 -1.63 -13.90
CA GLU A 63 14.64 -1.44 -12.44
C GLU A 63 14.73 -2.78 -11.68
N GLY A 64 14.85 -3.91 -12.37
CA GLY A 64 14.85 -5.24 -11.74
C GLY A 64 13.53 -5.61 -11.09
N LEU A 65 12.42 -5.18 -11.71
CA LEU A 65 11.06 -5.44 -11.27
C LEU A 65 10.35 -6.29 -12.33
N HIS A 66 9.39 -7.11 -11.91
CA HIS A 66 8.54 -7.86 -12.82
C HIS A 66 7.15 -7.23 -12.90
N LYS A 67 6.81 -6.68 -14.07
CA LYS A 67 5.48 -6.16 -14.32
C LYS A 67 4.51 -7.32 -14.57
N VAL A 68 3.42 -7.34 -13.81
CA VAL A 68 2.37 -8.37 -13.86
C VAL A 68 0.97 -7.75 -13.89
N ASP A 69 -0.03 -8.55 -14.20
CA ASP A 69 -1.43 -8.16 -14.05
C ASP A 69 -1.83 -8.16 -12.56
N LEU A 70 -2.91 -7.42 -12.23
CA LEU A 70 -3.36 -7.29 -10.84
C LEU A 70 -3.74 -8.65 -10.24
N ASP A 71 -4.43 -9.50 -11.00
CA ASP A 71 -4.84 -10.82 -10.54
C ASP A 71 -3.63 -11.73 -10.26
N GLU A 72 -2.62 -11.69 -11.13
CA GLU A 72 -1.37 -12.40 -10.94
C GLU A 72 -0.62 -11.89 -9.72
N LEU A 73 -0.58 -10.56 -9.50
CA LEU A 73 0.04 -9.96 -8.32
C LEU A 73 -0.58 -10.49 -7.04
N PHE A 74 -1.92 -10.51 -6.95
CA PHE A 74 -2.64 -10.98 -5.76
C PHE A 74 -2.49 -12.48 -5.52
N ALA A 75 -2.36 -13.28 -6.59
CA ALA A 75 -2.19 -14.73 -6.49
C ALA A 75 -0.75 -15.16 -6.16
N THR A 76 0.24 -14.32 -6.51
CA THR A 76 1.65 -14.74 -6.47
C THR A 76 2.43 -14.11 -5.32
N ALA A 77 2.09 -12.89 -4.90
CA ALA A 77 2.82 -12.21 -3.85
C ALA A 77 2.53 -12.79 -2.44
N ASP A 78 3.55 -12.77 -1.59
CA ASP A 78 3.44 -13.12 -0.17
C ASP A 78 3.11 -11.87 0.66
N VAL A 79 3.60 -10.70 0.23
CA VAL A 79 3.29 -9.39 0.80
C VAL A 79 2.80 -8.48 -0.32
N ILE A 80 1.56 -8.03 -0.22
CA ILE A 80 0.92 -7.14 -1.19
C ILE A 80 0.83 -5.74 -0.61
N HIS A 81 1.37 -4.75 -1.31
CA HIS A 81 1.36 -3.36 -0.87
C HIS A 81 0.59 -2.47 -1.86
N CYS A 82 -0.55 -1.92 -1.44
CA CYS A 82 -1.36 -1.00 -2.23
C CYS A 82 -0.85 0.43 -2.05
N GLN A 83 -0.35 1.03 -3.14
CA GLN A 83 0.25 2.38 -3.17
C GLN A 83 -0.24 3.22 -4.36
N THR A 84 -1.19 2.72 -5.13
CA THR A 84 -1.77 3.48 -6.25
C THR A 84 -2.68 4.61 -5.76
N GLY A 85 -2.82 5.67 -6.57
CA GLY A 85 -3.82 6.69 -6.35
C GLY A 85 -5.23 6.15 -6.63
N LEU A 86 -6.26 6.78 -6.08
CA LEU A 86 -7.65 6.42 -6.33
C LEU A 86 -8.16 7.18 -7.55
N THR A 87 -8.61 6.43 -8.56
CA THR A 87 -9.27 6.95 -9.77
C THR A 87 -10.62 6.26 -9.96
N ALA A 88 -11.43 6.75 -10.88
CA ALA A 88 -12.72 6.12 -11.19
C ALA A 88 -12.55 4.68 -11.70
N GLU A 89 -11.45 4.41 -12.41
CA GLU A 89 -11.16 3.10 -13.03
C GLU A 89 -10.70 2.05 -12.01
N ASN A 90 -10.05 2.47 -10.90
CA ASN A 90 -9.50 1.54 -9.92
C ASN A 90 -10.27 1.48 -8.60
N LYS A 91 -11.34 2.26 -8.47
CA LYS A 91 -12.25 2.17 -7.32
C LYS A 91 -12.91 0.79 -7.26
N GLY A 92 -12.77 0.09 -6.12
CA GLY A 92 -13.31 -1.24 -5.91
C GLY A 92 -12.70 -2.33 -6.82
N ARG A 93 -11.54 -2.06 -7.42
CA ARG A 93 -10.90 -3.01 -8.35
C ARG A 93 -10.41 -4.28 -7.64
N VAL A 94 -10.09 -4.19 -6.37
CA VAL A 94 -9.79 -5.35 -5.53
C VAL A 94 -11.08 -5.78 -4.84
N GLY A 95 -11.64 -6.88 -5.28
CA GLY A 95 -12.86 -7.47 -4.76
C GLY A 95 -12.63 -8.90 -4.29
N ALA A 96 -13.72 -9.65 -4.16
CA ALA A 96 -13.70 -11.04 -3.65
C ALA A 96 -12.73 -11.96 -4.42
N VAL A 97 -12.59 -11.77 -5.74
CA VAL A 97 -11.70 -12.61 -6.58
C VAL A 97 -10.25 -12.43 -6.19
N GLN A 98 -9.75 -11.20 -6.13
CA GLN A 98 -8.37 -10.89 -5.78
C GLN A 98 -8.08 -11.26 -4.33
N LEU A 99 -9.00 -10.97 -3.41
CA LEU A 99 -8.85 -11.30 -1.99
C LEU A 99 -8.83 -12.81 -1.73
N ALA A 100 -9.62 -13.58 -2.46
CA ALA A 100 -9.61 -15.03 -2.40
C ALA A 100 -8.30 -15.65 -2.97
N ALA A 101 -7.62 -14.95 -3.89
CA ALA A 101 -6.37 -15.39 -4.48
C ALA A 101 -5.16 -15.18 -3.56
N ILE A 102 -5.26 -14.33 -2.51
CA ILE A 102 -4.15 -14.12 -1.56
C ILE A 102 -3.74 -15.47 -0.94
N LYS A 103 -2.44 -15.73 -0.92
CA LYS A 103 -1.86 -16.94 -0.34
C LYS A 103 -2.23 -17.14 1.13
N GLU A 104 -2.27 -18.38 1.57
CA GLU A 104 -2.34 -18.71 3.00
C GLU A 104 -1.14 -18.11 3.74
N GLY A 105 -1.40 -17.38 4.82
CA GLY A 105 -0.38 -16.64 5.57
C GLY A 105 0.12 -15.35 4.90
N GLY A 106 -0.41 -14.99 3.74
CA GLY A 106 -0.05 -13.74 3.04
C GLY A 106 -0.35 -12.48 3.84
N VAL A 107 0.20 -11.36 3.42
CA VAL A 107 0.00 -10.05 4.07
C VAL A 107 -0.47 -9.03 3.03
N LEU A 108 -1.61 -8.41 3.30
CA LEU A 108 -2.13 -7.29 2.52
C LEU A 108 -1.91 -5.98 3.28
N VAL A 109 -1.22 -5.01 2.68
CA VAL A 109 -0.97 -3.68 3.27
C VAL A 109 -1.66 -2.62 2.41
N ASN A 110 -2.57 -1.86 3.00
CA ASN A 110 -3.16 -0.72 2.32
C ASN A 110 -2.86 0.58 3.07
N CYS A 111 -1.87 1.32 2.58
CA CYS A 111 -1.55 2.69 2.96
C CYS A 111 -1.83 3.68 1.81
N GLY A 112 -2.56 3.25 0.79
CA GLY A 112 -2.98 4.05 -0.35
C GLY A 112 -4.30 4.75 -0.09
N ARG A 113 -5.41 4.14 -0.53
CA ARG A 113 -6.78 4.64 -0.31
C ARG A 113 -7.73 3.47 -0.06
N ALA A 114 -8.66 3.63 0.87
CA ALA A 114 -9.61 2.58 1.23
C ALA A 114 -10.48 2.13 0.05
N PRO A 115 -11.07 3.03 -0.77
CA PRO A 115 -11.95 2.62 -1.86
C PRO A 115 -11.27 1.87 -3.03
N LEU A 116 -9.97 1.59 -2.96
CA LEU A 116 -9.28 0.69 -3.88
C LEU A 116 -9.74 -0.76 -3.71
N ILE A 117 -10.16 -1.09 -2.49
CA ILE A 117 -10.61 -2.42 -2.09
C ILE A 117 -12.09 -2.33 -1.72
N ASP A 118 -12.88 -3.27 -2.18
CA ASP A 118 -14.26 -3.44 -1.74
C ASP A 118 -14.26 -3.84 -0.25
N GLU A 119 -14.83 -2.98 0.60
CA GLU A 119 -14.76 -3.15 2.06
C GLU A 119 -15.55 -4.38 2.54
N ASP A 120 -16.73 -4.63 1.96
CA ASP A 120 -17.53 -5.78 2.33
C ASP A 120 -16.84 -7.09 1.96
N ALA A 121 -16.24 -7.13 0.76
CA ALA A 121 -15.44 -8.27 0.32
C ALA A 121 -14.19 -8.47 1.20
N LEU A 122 -13.52 -7.37 1.61
CA LEU A 122 -12.36 -7.44 2.50
C LEU A 122 -12.74 -8.02 3.87
N ILE A 123 -13.82 -7.54 4.48
CA ILE A 123 -14.30 -8.03 5.78
C ILE A 123 -14.64 -9.51 5.67
N ALA A 124 -15.38 -9.92 4.64
CA ALA A 124 -15.73 -11.31 4.41
C ALA A 124 -14.48 -12.22 4.26
N ALA A 125 -13.50 -11.80 3.45
CA ALA A 125 -12.27 -12.55 3.25
C ALA A 125 -11.41 -12.65 4.52
N LEU A 126 -11.37 -11.59 5.34
CA LEU A 126 -10.63 -11.58 6.60
C LEU A 126 -11.26 -12.48 7.68
N GLN A 127 -12.58 -12.69 7.64
CA GLN A 127 -13.25 -13.64 8.53
C GLN A 127 -12.80 -15.09 8.34
N GLU A 128 -12.31 -15.43 7.13
CA GLU A 128 -11.71 -16.75 6.85
C GLU A 128 -10.33 -16.95 7.51
N GLN A 129 -9.69 -15.88 8.00
CA GLN A 129 -8.40 -15.87 8.71
C GLN A 129 -7.21 -16.45 7.91
N ARG A 130 -7.28 -16.49 6.58
CA ARG A 130 -6.23 -17.05 5.72
C ARG A 130 -5.02 -16.12 5.57
N PHE A 131 -5.22 -14.82 5.62
CA PHE A 131 -4.16 -13.81 5.48
C PHE A 131 -4.31 -12.71 6.54
N THR A 132 -3.30 -11.86 6.66
CA THR A 132 -3.30 -10.70 7.55
C THR A 132 -3.47 -9.41 6.75
N ALA A 133 -4.31 -8.48 7.20
CA ALA A 133 -4.39 -7.13 6.64
C ALA A 133 -3.77 -6.09 7.58
N ILE A 134 -3.04 -5.13 6.98
CA ILE A 134 -2.52 -3.93 7.65
C ILE A 134 -3.16 -2.73 6.94
N MET A 135 -4.06 -2.03 7.64
CA MET A 135 -4.88 -0.97 7.07
C MET A 135 -4.58 0.35 7.76
N ASP A 136 -4.14 1.35 6.98
CA ASP A 136 -3.92 2.73 7.46
C ASP A 136 -5.02 3.69 6.98
N VAL A 137 -5.90 3.24 6.10
CA VAL A 137 -6.96 4.04 5.46
C VAL A 137 -8.29 3.32 5.51
N PHE A 138 -9.40 4.08 5.65
CA PHE A 138 -10.74 3.56 5.84
C PHE A 138 -11.75 4.30 4.96
N GLU A 139 -12.88 3.67 4.64
CA GLU A 139 -13.97 4.29 3.87
C GLU A 139 -14.59 5.48 4.63
N GLU A 140 -14.71 5.37 5.94
CA GLU A 140 -15.11 6.43 6.86
C GLU A 140 -13.97 6.70 7.84
N GLU A 141 -13.54 7.94 7.94
CA GLU A 141 -12.46 8.38 8.84
C GLU A 141 -12.93 9.52 9.74
N PRO A 142 -12.83 9.36 11.08
CA PRO A 142 -12.30 8.19 11.80
C PRO A 142 -13.18 6.96 11.68
N LEU A 143 -12.55 5.76 11.73
CA LEU A 143 -13.27 4.49 11.67
C LEU A 143 -14.30 4.39 12.81
N PRO A 144 -15.59 4.10 12.54
CA PRO A 144 -16.63 3.99 13.55
C PRO A 144 -16.29 2.97 14.66
N GLU A 145 -16.65 3.25 15.91
CA GLU A 145 -16.29 2.42 17.07
C GLU A 145 -16.84 0.99 17.00
N ASP A 146 -17.95 0.79 16.31
CA ASP A 146 -18.61 -0.53 16.13
C ASP A 146 -18.18 -1.24 14.84
N HIS A 147 -17.16 -0.72 14.14
CA HIS A 147 -16.75 -1.25 12.86
C HIS A 147 -16.21 -2.68 12.98
N PRO A 148 -16.61 -3.62 12.08
CA PRO A 148 -16.23 -5.04 12.16
C PRO A 148 -14.72 -5.30 12.20
N LEU A 149 -13.91 -4.47 11.55
CA LEU A 149 -12.44 -4.62 11.52
C LEU A 149 -11.80 -4.62 12.91
N TYR A 150 -12.41 -3.97 13.93
CA TYR A 150 -11.90 -4.00 15.31
C TYR A 150 -11.97 -5.36 15.97
N THR A 151 -12.85 -6.24 15.49
CA THR A 151 -13.09 -7.56 16.08
C THR A 151 -12.25 -8.66 15.45
N LEU A 152 -11.60 -8.39 14.32
CA LEU A 152 -10.80 -9.36 13.57
C LEU A 152 -9.38 -9.45 14.12
N ARG A 153 -8.90 -10.69 14.35
CA ARG A 153 -7.57 -10.94 14.96
C ARG A 153 -6.39 -10.83 13.98
N ASN A 154 -6.68 -10.96 12.70
CA ASN A 154 -5.74 -10.91 11.59
C ASN A 154 -5.72 -9.53 10.91
N VAL A 155 -6.08 -8.48 11.66
CA VAL A 155 -6.05 -7.10 11.17
C VAL A 155 -5.22 -6.23 12.10
N MET A 156 -4.34 -5.41 11.52
CA MET A 156 -3.65 -4.33 12.19
C MET A 156 -4.18 -3.01 11.62
N LEU A 157 -4.64 -2.11 12.49
CA LEU A 157 -5.20 -0.81 12.12
C LEU A 157 -4.28 0.30 12.60
N THR A 158 -4.01 1.28 11.73
CA THR A 158 -3.31 2.51 12.07
C THR A 158 -4.15 3.72 11.64
N PRO A 159 -4.11 4.86 12.35
CA PRO A 159 -5.07 5.94 12.16
C PRO A 159 -4.65 6.92 11.04
N HIS A 160 -4.52 6.43 9.81
CA HIS A 160 -4.10 7.20 8.62
C HIS A 160 -2.84 8.05 8.90
N CYS A 161 -1.82 7.41 9.44
CA CYS A 161 -0.62 8.10 9.92
C CYS A 161 0.66 7.79 9.13
N ALA A 162 0.58 6.97 8.08
CA ALA A 162 1.76 6.59 7.29
C ALA A 162 2.53 7.78 6.69
N GLY A 163 1.86 8.92 6.45
CA GLY A 163 2.45 10.16 5.95
C GLY A 163 2.72 11.25 6.99
N ASN A 164 2.36 11.05 8.26
CA ASN A 164 2.41 12.09 9.29
C ASN A 164 3.83 12.46 9.74
N GLY A 165 3.97 13.70 10.27
CA GLY A 165 5.21 14.17 10.90
C GLY A 165 6.25 14.77 9.94
N ARG A 166 5.87 15.11 8.71
CA ARG A 166 6.79 15.67 7.70
C ARG A 166 6.44 17.08 7.22
N ASP A 167 5.51 17.76 7.88
CA ASP A 167 4.95 19.05 7.46
C ASP A 167 6.02 20.13 7.22
N GLY A 168 7.04 20.19 8.07
CA GLY A 168 8.15 21.13 7.87
C GLY A 168 8.99 20.88 6.63
N ARG A 169 9.13 19.60 6.20
CA ARG A 169 9.85 19.25 4.97
C ARG A 169 9.04 19.60 3.72
N TYR A 170 7.74 19.34 3.75
CA TYR A 170 6.84 19.73 2.65
C TYR A 170 6.81 21.23 2.47
N LEU A 171 6.71 21.99 3.57
CA LEU A 171 6.72 23.45 3.51
C LEU A 171 8.02 23.98 2.88
N GLY A 172 9.19 23.48 3.31
CA GLY A 172 10.48 23.84 2.74
C GLY A 172 10.54 23.57 1.23
N LEU A 173 10.17 22.35 0.80
CA LEU A 173 10.13 21.97 -0.60
C LEU A 173 9.22 22.89 -1.43
N MET A 174 8.03 23.21 -0.91
CA MET A 174 7.07 24.10 -1.60
C MET A 174 7.60 25.52 -1.73
N LEU A 175 8.26 26.05 -0.70
CA LEU A 175 8.87 27.38 -0.77
C LEU A 175 10.01 27.44 -1.82
N ASP A 176 10.84 26.40 -1.89
CA ASP A 176 11.90 26.28 -2.90
C ASP A 176 11.32 26.22 -4.32
N GLU A 177 10.22 25.50 -4.52
CA GLU A 177 9.54 25.41 -5.82
C GLU A 177 8.88 26.76 -6.21
N PHE A 178 8.28 27.49 -5.27
CA PHE A 178 7.78 28.84 -5.53
C PHE A 178 8.89 29.81 -5.91
N ASP A 179 10.03 29.75 -5.22
CA ASP A 179 11.20 30.59 -5.56
C ASP A 179 11.69 30.30 -6.98
N ARG A 180 11.82 29.02 -7.36
CA ARG A 180 12.15 28.60 -8.75
C ARG A 180 11.14 29.12 -9.76
N PHE A 181 9.83 28.96 -9.46
CA PHE A 181 8.77 29.42 -10.35
C PHE A 181 8.85 30.92 -10.62
N PHE A 182 9.01 31.74 -9.57
CA PHE A 182 9.07 33.19 -9.70
C PHE A 182 10.39 33.69 -10.35
N ARG A 183 11.45 32.88 -10.33
CA ARG A 183 12.70 33.15 -11.06
C ARG A 183 12.67 32.66 -12.50
N GLY A 184 11.60 31.97 -12.93
CA GLY A 184 11.52 31.38 -14.26
C GLY A 184 12.45 30.19 -14.46
N GLU A 185 12.86 29.53 -13.38
CA GLU A 185 13.67 28.32 -13.37
C GLU A 185 12.81 27.05 -13.55
N ALA A 186 13.44 25.96 -13.99
CA ALA A 186 12.74 24.67 -14.06
C ALA A 186 12.36 24.18 -12.66
N LEU A 187 11.13 23.70 -12.51
CA LEU A 187 10.65 23.12 -11.26
C LEU A 187 11.28 21.72 -11.07
N ALA A 188 11.72 21.42 -9.85
CA ALA A 188 12.31 20.13 -9.51
C ALA A 188 11.25 19.03 -9.32
N THR A 189 10.03 19.42 -8.89
CA THR A 189 8.94 18.49 -8.54
C THR A 189 7.73 18.58 -9.48
N GLN A 190 7.94 19.08 -10.70
CA GLN A 190 6.87 19.18 -11.70
C GLN A 190 6.30 17.80 -12.04
N VAL A 191 4.97 17.68 -11.96
CA VAL A 191 4.24 16.49 -12.38
C VAL A 191 3.69 16.68 -13.80
N SER A 192 3.81 15.65 -14.64
CA SER A 192 3.15 15.64 -15.95
C SER A 192 1.63 15.53 -15.80
N LEU A 193 0.88 15.97 -16.82
CA LEU A 193 -0.58 15.83 -16.83
C LEU A 193 -1.01 14.36 -16.65
N ALA A 194 -0.35 13.43 -17.36
CA ALA A 194 -0.66 12.00 -17.25
C ALA A 194 -0.49 11.50 -15.81
N ARG A 195 0.59 11.94 -15.13
CA ARG A 195 0.81 11.60 -13.74
C ARG A 195 -0.22 12.25 -12.82
N ALA A 196 -0.58 13.50 -13.05
CA ALA A 196 -1.59 14.20 -12.25
C ALA A 196 -2.95 13.49 -12.33
N LEU A 197 -3.33 12.99 -13.53
CA LEU A 197 -4.57 12.22 -13.74
C LEU A 197 -4.54 10.83 -13.07
N ALA A 198 -3.37 10.27 -12.83
CA ALA A 198 -3.18 9.00 -12.10
C ALA A 198 -3.14 9.17 -10.57
N MET A 199 -3.14 10.41 -10.08
CA MET A 199 -3.20 10.69 -8.64
C MET A 199 -4.62 10.53 -8.11
N THR A 200 -4.75 10.51 -6.78
CA THR A 200 -6.05 10.37 -6.11
C THR A 200 -7.02 11.49 -6.51
N ASP A 201 -8.16 11.13 -7.07
CA ASP A 201 -9.30 12.02 -7.23
C ASP A 201 -10.04 12.15 -5.89
N SER A 202 -9.89 13.31 -5.26
CA SER A 202 -10.50 13.57 -3.95
C SER A 202 -12.04 13.58 -3.96
N SER A 203 -12.67 13.71 -5.15
CA SER A 203 -14.13 13.66 -5.27
C SER A 203 -14.69 12.24 -5.04
N LEU A 204 -13.83 11.21 -5.15
CA LEU A 204 -14.19 9.80 -4.94
C LEU A 204 -14.08 9.37 -3.47
N LEU A 205 -13.49 10.20 -2.61
CA LEU A 205 -13.41 9.96 -1.18
C LEU A 205 -14.72 10.37 -0.51
N ARG A 206 -15.22 9.55 0.42
CA ARG A 206 -16.32 9.97 1.28
C ARG A 206 -15.84 11.16 2.12
N LYS A 207 -16.61 12.23 2.14
CA LYS A 207 -16.41 13.32 3.09
C LYS A 207 -17.06 12.88 4.38
N GLY A 208 -16.23 12.61 5.40
CA GLY A 208 -16.69 12.46 6.77
C GLY A 208 -17.30 13.74 7.33
#